data_c875223c4125280603006cc8bb1876f9
#
_entry.id   c875223c4125280603006cc8bb1876f9
#
_cell.length_a   1.000
_cell.length_b   1.000
_cell.length_c   1.000
_cell.angle_alpha   90.00
_cell.angle_beta   90.00
_cell.angle_gamma   90.00
#
_symmetry.space_group_name_H-M   'P 1'
#
loop_
_entity.id
_entity.type
_entity.pdbx_description
1 polymer ?
#
loop_
_entity_poly.entity_id
_entity_poly.type
_entity_poly.pdbx_seq_one_letter_code
_entity_poly.pdbx_strand_id
1 'polypeptide(L)'
;MNKGEKEAYLLEYEALKKKGKPFFPYAVMKDTVMMLVVALVIVGLSILLGAEQGPKVDPTTTTYTPRPEWYFFFLFELLRVIKPPWATPIATIGLPTLFMVLLLLLPFYDRNAERRPERRPIATTAGILTIIGMAYLTFLGANAGPPSEINIDVAKEYEPGAQVVANKGCLACH
;
A
#
# COMPACT_ATOMS: atom_id res chain seq x y z
N MET A 1 3.78 -22.32 -25.86
CA MET A 1 3.07 -21.79 -27.05
C MET A 1 3.98 -21.98 -28.24
N ASN A 2 3.53 -22.74 -29.23
CA ASN A 2 4.26 -22.95 -30.47
C ASN A 2 4.31 -21.66 -31.29
N LYS A 3 5.30 -21.51 -32.19
CA LYS A 3 5.42 -20.29 -33.01
C LYS A 3 4.13 -19.98 -33.77
N GLY A 4 3.45 -20.98 -34.34
CA GLY A 4 2.19 -20.80 -35.04
C GLY A 4 1.02 -20.31 -34.17
N GLU A 5 0.92 -20.78 -32.93
CA GLU A 5 -0.09 -20.26 -31.96
C GLU A 5 0.14 -18.80 -31.59
N LYS A 6 1.41 -18.40 -31.49
CA LYS A 6 1.78 -17.01 -31.22
C LYS A 6 1.43 -16.10 -32.38
N GLU A 7 1.71 -16.52 -33.61
CA GLU A 7 1.36 -15.77 -34.82
C GLU A 7 -0.15 -15.63 -34.98
N ALA A 8 -0.90 -16.70 -34.77
CA ALA A 8 -2.36 -16.69 -34.82
C ALA A 8 -2.93 -15.72 -33.76
N TYR A 9 -2.42 -15.76 -32.53
CA TYR A 9 -2.83 -14.85 -31.47
C TYR A 9 -2.54 -13.36 -31.80
N LEU A 10 -1.39 -13.10 -32.39
CA LEU A 10 -1.02 -11.72 -32.77
C LEU A 10 -1.90 -11.20 -33.92
N LEU A 11 -2.20 -12.04 -34.91
CA LEU A 11 -3.11 -11.69 -36.00
C LEU A 11 -4.54 -11.39 -35.48
N GLU A 12 -5.04 -12.24 -34.57
CA GLU A 12 -6.35 -12.03 -33.95
C GLU A 12 -6.36 -10.73 -33.12
N TYR A 13 -5.31 -10.49 -32.33
CA TYR A 13 -5.16 -9.26 -31.55
C TYR A 13 -5.14 -8.01 -32.43
N GLU A 14 -4.41 -8.02 -33.54
CA GLU A 14 -4.36 -6.89 -34.48
C GLU A 14 -5.70 -6.66 -35.17
N ALA A 15 -6.39 -7.72 -35.55
CA ALA A 15 -7.72 -7.63 -36.15
C ALA A 15 -8.74 -7.03 -35.16
N LEU A 16 -8.72 -7.49 -33.90
CA LEU A 16 -9.59 -6.93 -32.84
C LEU A 16 -9.24 -5.49 -32.51
N LYS A 17 -7.94 -5.12 -32.54
CA LYS A 17 -7.47 -3.76 -32.31
C LYS A 17 -7.97 -2.80 -33.42
N LYS A 18 -7.94 -3.24 -34.67
CA LYS A 18 -8.46 -2.45 -35.81
C LYS A 18 -9.97 -2.26 -35.74
N LYS A 19 -10.69 -3.31 -35.36
CA LYS A 19 -12.16 -3.27 -35.25
C LYS A 19 -12.60 -2.38 -34.09
N GLY A 20 -11.81 -2.35 -32.98
CA GLY A 20 -12.17 -1.64 -31.78
C GLY A 20 -13.43 -2.19 -31.10
N LYS A 21 -13.81 -1.58 -29.98
CA LYS A 21 -15.12 -1.79 -29.34
C LYS A 21 -15.82 -0.44 -29.26
N PRO A 22 -17.13 -0.35 -29.56
CA PRO A 22 -17.87 0.88 -29.36
C PRO A 22 -17.72 1.36 -27.91
N PHE A 23 -17.44 2.65 -27.73
CA PHE A 23 -17.31 3.22 -26.40
C PHE A 23 -18.62 3.09 -25.61
N PHE A 24 -19.73 3.43 -26.24
CA PHE A 24 -21.05 3.25 -25.67
C PHE A 24 -21.79 2.12 -26.39
N PRO A 25 -22.50 1.20 -25.67
CA PRO A 25 -22.63 1.13 -24.22
C PRO A 25 -21.52 0.32 -23.53
N TYR A 26 -20.67 -0.40 -24.25
CA TYR A 26 -19.82 -1.48 -23.70
C TYR A 26 -18.74 -1.01 -22.70
N ALA A 27 -17.94 0.01 -23.07
CA ALA A 27 -16.92 0.53 -22.17
C ALA A 27 -17.57 1.22 -20.97
N VAL A 28 -18.55 2.08 -21.23
CA VAL A 28 -19.25 2.84 -20.19
C VAL A 28 -19.95 1.92 -19.19
N MET A 29 -20.69 0.89 -19.67
CA MET A 29 -21.36 -0.05 -18.76
C MET A 29 -20.35 -0.81 -17.88
N LYS A 30 -19.25 -1.28 -18.45
CA LYS A 30 -18.22 -1.99 -17.68
C LYS A 30 -17.66 -1.13 -16.56
N ASP A 31 -17.29 0.10 -16.87
CA ASP A 31 -16.69 1.02 -15.90
C ASP A 31 -17.73 1.45 -14.86
N THR A 32 -18.98 1.70 -15.26
CA THR A 32 -20.07 2.03 -14.33
C THR A 32 -20.37 0.88 -13.38
N VAL A 33 -20.44 -0.37 -13.86
CA VAL A 33 -20.66 -1.53 -13.00
C VAL A 33 -19.52 -1.70 -12.01
N MET A 34 -18.27 -1.56 -12.45
CA MET A 34 -17.11 -1.63 -11.55
C MET A 34 -17.13 -0.52 -10.50
N MET A 35 -17.45 0.71 -10.90
CA MET A 35 -17.60 1.83 -9.98
C MET A 35 -18.67 1.57 -8.92
N LEU A 36 -19.84 1.07 -9.32
CA LEU A 36 -20.93 0.73 -8.40
C LEU A 36 -20.53 -0.38 -7.42
N VAL A 37 -19.86 -1.43 -7.90
CA VAL A 37 -19.38 -2.52 -7.05
C VAL A 37 -18.39 -2.00 -6.01
N VAL A 38 -17.40 -1.19 -6.43
CA VAL A 38 -16.43 -0.60 -5.50
C VAL A 38 -17.12 0.33 -4.50
N ALA A 39 -18.03 1.18 -4.95
CA ALA A 39 -18.78 2.07 -4.07
C ALA A 39 -19.61 1.29 -3.03
N LEU A 40 -20.31 0.23 -3.45
CA LEU A 40 -21.07 -0.62 -2.53
C LEU A 40 -20.18 -1.33 -1.51
N VAL A 41 -19.00 -1.80 -1.93
CA VAL A 41 -18.02 -2.41 -1.01
C VAL A 41 -17.52 -1.39 0.01
N ILE A 42 -17.17 -0.18 -0.42
CA ILE A 42 -16.69 0.89 0.49
C ILE A 42 -17.80 1.27 1.49
N VAL A 43 -19.01 1.51 1.01
CA VAL A 43 -20.16 1.85 1.88
C VAL A 43 -20.46 0.69 2.83
N GLY A 44 -20.48 -0.54 2.35
CA GLY A 44 -20.72 -1.71 3.16
C GLY A 44 -19.67 -1.87 4.26
N LEU A 45 -18.40 -1.73 3.93
CA LEU A 45 -17.31 -1.77 4.91
C LEU A 45 -17.39 -0.61 5.90
N SER A 46 -17.73 0.59 5.45
CA SER A 46 -17.91 1.75 6.33
C SER A 46 -19.02 1.56 7.36
N ILE A 47 -20.13 0.92 6.96
CA ILE A 47 -21.23 0.61 7.87
C ILE A 47 -20.86 -0.52 8.85
N LEU A 48 -20.17 -1.55 8.37
CA LEU A 48 -19.83 -2.74 9.16
C LEU A 48 -18.69 -2.48 10.15
N LEU A 49 -17.65 -1.77 9.72
CA LEU A 49 -16.46 -1.51 10.52
C LEU A 49 -16.61 -0.24 11.36
N GLY A 50 -17.45 0.70 10.93
CA GLY A 50 -17.57 2.01 11.56
C GLY A 50 -16.28 2.84 11.45
N ALA A 51 -16.28 3.99 12.12
CA ALA A 51 -15.10 4.79 12.36
C ALA A 51 -14.89 4.91 13.86
N GLU A 52 -13.74 4.49 14.36
CA GLU A 52 -13.38 4.72 15.75
C GLU A 52 -13.24 6.23 15.97
N GLN A 53 -14.13 6.78 16.79
CA GLN A 53 -13.97 8.14 17.25
C GLN A 53 -12.94 8.14 18.37
N GLY A 54 -11.87 8.89 18.19
CA GLY A 54 -10.88 9.10 19.24
C GLY A 54 -11.50 9.78 20.48
N PRO A 55 -10.81 9.74 21.62
CA PRO A 55 -11.24 10.46 22.82
C PRO A 55 -11.35 11.97 22.53
N LYS A 56 -12.21 12.68 23.30
CA LYS A 56 -12.29 14.14 23.21
C LYS A 56 -10.90 14.75 23.36
N VAL A 57 -10.60 15.71 22.50
CA VAL A 57 -9.31 16.42 22.54
C VAL A 57 -9.19 17.13 23.90
N ASP A 58 -8.21 16.70 24.68
CA ASP A 58 -7.81 17.36 25.92
C ASP A 58 -6.38 17.88 25.72
N PRO A 59 -6.18 19.22 25.75
CA PRO A 59 -4.84 19.79 25.54
C PRO A 59 -3.84 19.44 26.63
N THR A 60 -4.30 18.89 27.75
CA THR A 60 -3.46 18.45 28.86
C THR A 60 -3.03 16.99 28.75
N THR A 61 -3.60 16.24 27.79
CA THR A 61 -3.30 14.80 27.62
C THR A 61 -2.03 14.63 26.79
N THR A 62 -0.97 14.17 27.43
CA THR A 62 0.32 13.82 26.79
C THR A 62 0.41 12.34 26.37
N THR A 63 -0.60 11.56 26.70
CA THR A 63 -0.62 10.08 26.48
C THR A 63 -1.21 9.67 25.15
N TYR A 64 -1.71 10.60 24.35
CA TYR A 64 -2.26 10.26 23.03
C TYR A 64 -1.13 10.05 22.02
N THR A 65 -1.01 8.81 21.57
CA THR A 65 -0.07 8.43 20.52
C THR A 65 -0.81 8.26 19.20
N PRO A 66 -0.63 9.18 18.23
CA PRO A 66 -1.31 9.10 16.95
C PRO A 66 -0.81 7.87 16.17
N ARG A 67 -1.74 7.06 15.69
CA ARG A 67 -1.47 5.98 14.74
C ARG A 67 -2.02 6.36 13.37
N PRO A 68 -1.30 6.01 12.29
CA PRO A 68 -1.86 6.16 10.96
C PRO A 68 -3.01 5.15 10.75
N GLU A 69 -3.85 5.43 9.79
CA GLU A 69 -4.87 4.49 9.34
C GLU A 69 -4.24 3.21 8.77
N TRP A 70 -4.92 2.08 8.89
CA TRP A 70 -4.42 0.76 8.56
C TRP A 70 -3.85 0.64 7.12
N TYR A 71 -4.40 1.38 6.16
CA TYR A 71 -3.93 1.37 4.78
C TYR A 71 -2.58 2.08 4.57
N PHE A 72 -2.10 2.81 5.57
CA PHE A 72 -0.76 3.39 5.59
C PHE A 72 0.26 2.58 6.38
N PHE A 73 -0.14 1.51 7.07
CA PHE A 73 0.77 0.73 7.91
C PHE A 73 1.99 0.22 7.15
N PHE A 74 1.84 -0.22 5.89
CA PHE A 74 2.96 -0.67 5.08
C PHE A 74 4.01 0.42 4.86
N LEU A 75 3.57 1.68 4.68
CA LEU A 75 4.48 2.80 4.44
C LEU A 75 5.20 3.20 5.74
N PHE A 76 4.48 3.24 6.84
CA PHE A 76 5.08 3.54 8.15
C PHE A 76 6.07 2.45 8.59
N GLU A 77 5.76 1.19 8.35
CA GLU A 77 6.67 0.11 8.67
C GLU A 77 7.91 0.10 7.75
N LEU A 78 7.75 0.45 6.49
CA LEU A 78 8.87 0.65 5.57
C LEU A 78 9.87 1.68 6.13
N LEU A 79 9.35 2.80 6.67
CA LEU A 79 10.18 3.83 7.33
C LEU A 79 10.88 3.31 8.58
N ARG A 80 10.20 2.45 9.34
CA ARG A 80 10.72 1.87 10.58
C ARG A 80 11.83 0.86 10.33
N VAL A 81 11.75 0.10 9.24
CA VAL A 81 12.77 -0.87 8.82
C VAL A 81 14.04 -0.17 8.33
N ILE A 82 13.89 0.98 7.68
CA ILE A 82 15.02 1.74 7.14
C ILE A 82 15.56 2.71 8.19
N LYS A 83 16.49 2.21 9.00
CA LYS A 83 17.02 2.93 10.19
C LYS A 83 18.08 4.01 9.92
N PRO A 84 18.95 3.96 8.87
CA PRO A 84 19.96 5.00 8.70
C PRO A 84 19.29 6.36 8.38
N PRO A 85 19.62 7.44 9.10
CA PRO A 85 19.01 8.76 8.92
C PRO A 85 19.13 9.31 7.50
N TRP A 86 20.22 9.00 6.80
CA TRP A 86 20.45 9.40 5.42
C TRP A 86 19.57 8.65 4.41
N ALA A 87 19.12 7.45 4.75
CA ALA A 87 18.25 6.63 3.89
C ALA A 87 16.75 6.94 4.07
N THR A 88 16.39 7.62 5.16
CA THR A 88 14.98 8.00 5.43
C THR A 88 14.35 8.81 4.29
N PRO A 89 14.96 9.87 3.74
CA PRO A 89 14.38 10.60 2.60
C PRO A 89 14.20 9.73 1.35
N ILE A 90 15.11 8.78 1.13
CA ILE A 90 15.02 7.84 0.00
C ILE A 90 13.82 6.90 0.17
N ALA A 91 13.59 6.45 1.39
CA ALA A 91 12.47 5.57 1.69
C ALA A 91 11.12 6.28 1.67
N THR A 92 11.06 7.50 2.23
CA THR A 92 9.81 8.27 2.36
C THR A 92 9.35 8.88 1.04
N ILE A 93 10.27 9.48 0.31
CA ILE A 93 9.99 10.22 -0.91
C ILE A 93 10.42 9.43 -2.13
N GLY A 94 11.65 8.89 -2.12
CA GLY A 94 12.25 8.25 -3.28
C GLY A 94 11.51 7.00 -3.72
N LEU A 95 11.22 6.09 -2.82
CA LEU A 95 10.59 4.79 -3.14
C LEU A 95 9.15 4.95 -3.64
N PRO A 96 8.24 5.64 -2.94
CA PRO A 96 6.88 5.88 -3.44
C PRO A 96 6.85 6.66 -4.76
N THR A 97 7.72 7.67 -4.90
CA THR A 97 7.83 8.45 -6.14
C THR A 97 8.31 7.58 -7.30
N LEU A 98 9.32 6.74 -7.07
CA LEU A 98 9.82 5.80 -8.07
C LEU A 98 8.73 4.85 -8.56
N PHE A 99 7.97 4.24 -7.64
CA PHE A 99 6.87 3.36 -8.01
C PHE A 99 5.77 4.10 -8.77
N MET A 100 5.43 5.32 -8.37
CA MET A 100 4.46 6.16 -9.06
C MET A 100 4.92 6.48 -10.49
N VAL A 101 6.18 6.89 -10.66
CA VAL A 101 6.78 7.18 -11.98
C VAL A 101 6.81 5.92 -12.85
N LEU A 102 7.22 4.78 -12.31
CA LEU A 102 7.21 3.51 -13.04
C LEU A 102 5.79 3.12 -13.49
N LEU A 103 4.78 3.35 -12.63
CA LEU A 103 3.39 3.08 -12.98
C LEU A 103 2.89 4.01 -14.10
N LEU A 104 3.22 5.30 -14.03
CA LEU A 104 2.88 6.28 -15.08
C LEU A 104 3.57 5.97 -16.41
N LEU A 105 4.81 5.50 -16.36
CA LEU A 105 5.58 5.15 -17.54
C LEU A 105 5.26 3.75 -18.09
N LEU A 106 4.47 2.95 -17.37
CA LEU A 106 4.12 1.58 -17.75
C LEU A 106 3.63 1.47 -19.20
N PRO A 107 2.72 2.31 -19.73
CA PRO A 107 2.25 2.22 -21.11
C PRO A 107 3.32 2.47 -22.16
N PHE A 108 4.41 3.15 -21.79
CA PHE A 108 5.48 3.53 -22.72
C PHE A 108 6.54 2.45 -22.86
N TYR A 109 6.88 1.73 -21.79
CA TYR A 109 7.88 0.66 -21.86
C TYR A 109 7.25 -0.74 -22.02
N ASP A 110 6.02 -0.95 -21.52
CA ASP A 110 5.31 -2.22 -21.68
C ASP A 110 4.42 -2.21 -22.91
N ARG A 111 5.03 -2.36 -24.08
CA ARG A 111 4.35 -2.39 -25.37
C ARG A 111 4.01 -3.83 -25.83
N ASN A 112 4.07 -4.79 -24.93
CA ASN A 112 3.80 -6.17 -25.29
C ASN A 112 2.30 -6.36 -25.63
N ALA A 113 2.01 -7.05 -26.73
CA ALA A 113 0.66 -7.42 -27.16
C ALA A 113 0.02 -8.46 -26.21
N GLU A 114 0.85 -9.30 -25.59
CA GLU A 114 0.36 -10.33 -24.67
C GLU A 114 -0.09 -9.71 -23.36
N ARG A 115 -1.32 -10.01 -22.93
CA ARG A 115 -1.94 -9.46 -21.71
C ARG A 115 -2.27 -10.51 -20.67
N ARG A 116 -2.14 -11.80 -21.00
CA ARG A 116 -2.47 -12.89 -20.08
C ARG A 116 -1.39 -13.02 -19.00
N PRO A 117 -1.75 -13.03 -17.72
CA PRO A 117 -0.79 -13.08 -16.61
C PRO A 117 0.08 -14.35 -16.67
N GLU A 118 -0.48 -15.48 -17.09
CA GLU A 118 0.25 -16.75 -17.18
C GLU A 118 1.39 -16.71 -18.23
N ARG A 119 1.28 -15.81 -19.20
CA ARG A 119 2.26 -15.64 -20.28
C ARG A 119 3.23 -14.48 -20.05
N ARG A 120 3.11 -13.83 -18.90
CA ARG A 120 3.94 -12.68 -18.50
C ARG A 120 4.59 -12.93 -17.13
N PRO A 121 5.47 -13.95 -17.02
CA PRO A 121 5.97 -14.39 -15.71
C PRO A 121 6.68 -13.27 -14.95
N ILE A 122 7.48 -12.43 -15.60
CA ILE A 122 8.20 -11.34 -14.94
C ILE A 122 7.25 -10.32 -14.35
N ALA A 123 6.28 -9.83 -15.15
CA ALA A 123 5.33 -8.81 -14.67
C ALA A 123 4.41 -9.38 -13.58
N THR A 124 3.95 -10.61 -13.76
CA THR A 124 3.08 -11.29 -12.79
C THR A 124 3.81 -11.56 -11.48
N THR A 125 5.05 -12.07 -11.55
CA THR A 125 5.87 -12.32 -10.34
C THR A 125 6.17 -11.01 -9.61
N ALA A 126 6.54 -9.93 -10.33
CA ALA A 126 6.78 -8.63 -9.73
C ALA A 126 5.53 -8.08 -9.03
N GLY A 127 4.35 -8.20 -9.66
CA GLY A 127 3.09 -7.80 -9.05
C GLY A 127 2.76 -8.59 -7.78
N ILE A 128 2.90 -9.91 -7.83
CA ILE A 128 2.66 -10.79 -6.67
C ILE A 128 3.62 -10.44 -5.52
N LEU A 129 4.92 -10.29 -5.80
CA LEU A 129 5.91 -9.94 -4.78
C LEU A 129 5.60 -8.57 -4.15
N THR A 130 5.16 -7.59 -4.95
CA THR A 130 4.76 -6.28 -4.44
C THR A 130 3.56 -6.40 -3.48
N ILE A 131 2.53 -7.15 -3.86
CA ILE A 131 1.34 -7.36 -3.01
C ILE A 131 1.71 -8.09 -1.72
N ILE A 132 2.53 -9.15 -1.80
CA ILE A 132 3.00 -9.90 -0.63
C ILE A 132 3.84 -8.99 0.27
N GLY A 133 4.74 -8.20 -0.30
CA GLY A 133 5.56 -7.25 0.45
C GLY A 133 4.72 -6.19 1.18
N MET A 134 3.74 -5.60 0.51
CA MET A 134 2.80 -4.65 1.14
C MET A 134 1.97 -5.31 2.24
N ALA A 135 1.44 -6.50 2.01
CA ALA A 135 0.66 -7.22 3.01
C ALA A 135 1.51 -7.57 4.24
N TYR A 136 2.74 -8.02 4.02
CA TYR A 136 3.69 -8.32 5.10
C TYR A 136 4.04 -7.07 5.92
N LEU A 137 4.37 -5.96 5.26
CA LEU A 137 4.63 -4.68 5.95
C LEU A 137 3.39 -4.16 6.69
N THR A 138 2.19 -4.32 6.12
CA THR A 138 0.94 -3.97 6.78
C THR A 138 0.74 -4.80 8.05
N PHE A 139 0.99 -6.10 7.98
CA PHE A 139 0.91 -6.99 9.13
C PHE A 139 1.89 -6.61 10.23
N LEU A 140 3.14 -6.34 9.88
CA LEU A 140 4.15 -5.86 10.82
C LEU A 140 3.74 -4.52 11.46
N GLY A 141 3.29 -3.56 10.64
CA GLY A 141 2.85 -2.25 11.10
C GLY A 141 1.60 -2.30 11.98
N ALA A 142 0.69 -3.25 11.73
CA ALA A 142 -0.47 -3.47 12.59
C ALA A 142 -0.09 -3.96 13.99
N ASN A 143 0.93 -4.82 14.08
CA ASN A 143 1.44 -5.36 15.34
C ASN A 143 2.51 -4.47 16.00
N ALA A 144 3.03 -3.49 15.27
CA ALA A 144 3.98 -2.53 15.81
C ALA A 144 3.25 -1.50 16.67
N GLY A 145 3.85 -1.09 17.78
CA GLY A 145 3.38 0.01 18.59
C GLY A 145 3.38 1.35 17.82
N PRO A 146 2.88 2.42 18.42
CA PRO A 146 2.89 3.74 17.81
C PRO A 146 4.33 4.19 17.46
N PRO A 147 4.48 5.02 16.42
CA PRO A 147 5.81 5.44 15.92
C PRO A 147 6.66 6.17 16.96
N SER A 148 6.03 6.74 17.98
CA SER A 148 6.66 7.45 19.09
C SER A 148 7.10 6.54 20.25
N GLU A 149 6.74 5.26 20.26
CA GLU A 149 7.33 4.34 21.22
C GLU A 149 8.79 4.08 20.85
N ILE A 150 9.66 4.80 21.50
CA ILE A 150 11.07 4.46 21.56
C ILE A 150 11.14 3.23 22.47
N ASN A 151 11.13 2.04 21.88
CA ASN A 151 11.48 0.80 22.58
C ASN A 151 12.97 0.88 22.92
N ILE A 152 13.28 1.55 23.99
CA ILE A 152 14.59 1.45 24.62
C ILE A 152 14.54 0.12 25.37
N ASP A 153 15.35 -0.83 24.94
CA ASP A 153 15.60 -2.06 25.70
C ASP A 153 16.31 -1.64 27.00
N VAL A 154 15.48 -1.33 28.01
CA VAL A 154 15.99 -0.88 29.31
C VAL A 154 16.32 -2.12 30.11
N ALA A 155 17.53 -2.20 30.65
CA ALA A 155 17.91 -3.27 31.56
C ALA A 155 16.91 -3.33 32.72
N LYS A 156 16.53 -4.54 33.15
CA LYS A 156 15.50 -4.78 34.18
C LYS A 156 15.68 -3.95 35.46
N GLU A 157 16.88 -3.57 35.77
CA GLU A 157 17.24 -2.72 36.92
C GLU A 157 16.65 -1.29 36.78
N TYR A 158 16.52 -0.77 35.57
CA TYR A 158 16.00 0.60 35.29
C TYR A 158 14.53 0.61 34.82
N GLU A 159 13.88 -0.53 34.74
CA GLU A 159 12.50 -0.67 34.30
C GLU A 159 11.51 0.20 35.10
N PRO A 160 11.61 0.30 36.45
CA PRO A 160 10.76 1.19 37.23
C PRO A 160 10.92 2.68 36.84
N GLY A 161 12.15 3.10 36.55
CA GLY A 161 12.44 4.46 36.07
C GLY A 161 11.88 4.73 34.69
N ALA A 162 12.00 3.78 33.77
CA ALA A 162 11.43 3.88 32.42
C ALA A 162 9.90 4.01 32.46
N GLN A 163 9.22 3.28 33.33
CA GLN A 163 7.79 3.38 33.53
C GLN A 163 7.37 4.78 34.06
N VAL A 164 8.16 5.36 34.97
CA VAL A 164 7.90 6.73 35.45
C VAL A 164 8.06 7.73 34.33
N VAL A 165 9.10 7.63 33.51
CA VAL A 165 9.34 8.50 32.34
C VAL A 165 8.21 8.39 31.32
N ALA A 166 7.75 7.18 31.02
CA ALA A 166 6.64 6.94 30.10
C ALA A 166 5.32 7.52 30.63
N ASN A 167 5.00 7.28 31.92
CA ASN A 167 3.75 7.71 32.54
C ASN A 167 3.67 9.22 32.82
N LYS A 168 4.80 9.89 32.94
CA LYS A 168 4.87 11.34 33.21
C LYS A 168 4.96 12.19 31.93
N GLY A 169 4.89 11.56 30.76
CA GLY A 169 4.90 12.28 29.50
C GLY A 169 6.25 12.90 29.10
N CYS A 170 7.34 12.52 29.76
CA CYS A 170 8.68 13.06 29.48
C CYS A 170 9.10 12.76 28.02
N LEU A 171 8.65 11.65 27.45
CA LEU A 171 8.94 11.24 26.07
C LEU A 171 8.16 12.04 25.00
N ALA A 172 7.23 12.92 25.41
CA ALA A 172 6.51 13.78 24.48
C ALA A 172 7.39 14.94 23.97
N CYS A 173 8.44 15.30 24.72
CA CYS A 173 9.34 16.42 24.40
C CYS A 173 10.79 15.97 24.22
N HIS A 174 11.18 14.80 24.74
CA HIS A 174 12.53 14.24 24.70
C HIS A 174 12.54 12.88 24.02
#